data_315f97446cff44feb920fe8b6e8ae021
#
_entry.id   315f97446cff44feb920fe8b6e8ae021
#
_cell.length_a   1.000
_cell.length_b   1.000
_cell.length_c   1.000
_cell.angle_alpha   90.00
_cell.angle_beta   90.00
_cell.angle_gamma   90.00
#
_symmetry.space_group_name_H-M   'P 1'
#
loop_
_entity.id
_entity.type
_entity.pdbx_description
1 polymer ?
#
loop_
_entity_poly.entity_id
_entity_poly.type
_entity_poly.pdbx_seq_one_letter_code
_entity_poly.pdbx_strand_id
1 'polypeptide(L)'
;KIASKKGITVSTDLNYRAKLWKYCDDAHREKIMTELTSYCDIVLGNEEDAEMHFGIKPEGISVQTQGHDVKAEAFLSVCKQMMEKFPKAKKVITTLRGSISASHNTWAGVLYDGKTMYDTTQYQITDIVDRVGGGDSFMGGLIYGLLKYPDNDQHALDFAVAASCLKHTI
;
A
#
# COMPACT_ATOMS: atom_id res chain seq x y z
N LYS A 1 2.95 13.95 -14.05
CA LYS A 1 3.81 14.25 -15.23
C LYS A 1 4.67 15.49 -15.02
N ILE A 2 4.08 16.68 -14.74
CA ILE A 2 4.86 17.93 -14.55
C ILE A 2 5.76 17.84 -13.32
N ALA A 3 5.25 17.42 -12.16
CA ALA A 3 6.03 17.25 -10.93
C ALA A 3 7.21 16.28 -11.13
N SER A 4 6.93 15.13 -11.73
CA SER A 4 7.95 14.11 -12.04
C SER A 4 9.05 14.69 -12.97
N LYS A 5 8.70 15.46 -14.00
CA LYS A 5 9.67 16.11 -14.88
C LYS A 5 10.54 17.15 -14.16
N LYS A 6 10.04 17.74 -13.08
CA LYS A 6 10.77 18.71 -12.24
C LYS A 6 11.61 18.04 -11.13
N GLY A 7 11.69 16.71 -11.12
CA GLY A 7 12.43 15.98 -10.09
C GLY A 7 11.74 15.97 -8.71
N ILE A 8 10.46 16.34 -8.65
CA ILE A 8 9.68 16.30 -7.39
C ILE A 8 9.25 14.86 -7.17
N THR A 9 9.46 14.34 -5.96
CA THR A 9 8.97 13.02 -5.55
C THR A 9 7.44 13.00 -5.59
N VAL A 10 6.89 12.01 -6.29
CA VAL A 10 5.44 11.82 -6.45
C VAL A 10 5.04 10.55 -5.73
N SER A 11 4.09 10.66 -4.80
CA SER A 11 3.47 9.53 -4.14
C SER A 11 2.01 9.39 -4.54
N THR A 12 1.50 8.16 -4.55
CA THR A 12 0.09 7.88 -4.81
C THR A 12 -0.42 6.77 -3.90
N ASP A 13 -1.69 6.88 -3.51
CA ASP A 13 -2.50 5.77 -3.02
C ASP A 13 -3.40 5.32 -4.17
N LEU A 14 -3.34 4.03 -4.53
CA LEU A 14 -4.12 3.47 -5.64
C LEU A 14 -5.61 3.48 -5.37
N ASN A 15 -5.99 3.21 -4.13
CA ASN A 15 -7.30 3.44 -3.54
C ASN A 15 -8.48 3.08 -4.44
N TYR A 16 -8.53 1.84 -4.96
CA TYR A 16 -9.59 1.37 -5.84
C TYR A 16 -10.97 1.51 -5.19
N ARG A 17 -11.91 2.04 -5.96
CA ARG A 17 -13.31 2.17 -5.56
C ARG A 17 -14.22 1.87 -6.74
N ALA A 18 -14.76 0.66 -6.80
CA ALA A 18 -15.58 0.17 -7.92
C ALA A 18 -16.69 1.14 -8.32
N LYS A 19 -17.33 1.82 -7.35
CA LYS A 19 -18.40 2.79 -7.61
C LYS A 19 -17.95 4.01 -8.39
N LEU A 20 -16.68 4.44 -8.21
CA LEU A 20 -16.12 5.61 -8.88
C LEU A 20 -15.68 5.31 -10.31
N TRP A 21 -15.48 4.03 -10.67
CA TRP A 21 -15.04 3.61 -12.01
C TRP A 21 -16.18 3.19 -12.95
N LYS A 22 -17.45 3.37 -12.53
CA LYS A 22 -18.61 2.98 -13.34
C LYS A 22 -18.77 3.75 -14.65
N TYR A 23 -18.02 4.82 -14.87
CA TYR A 23 -18.08 5.63 -16.08
C TYR A 23 -17.24 5.09 -17.23
N CYS A 24 -16.40 4.09 -17.02
CA CYS A 24 -15.56 3.47 -18.04
C CYS A 24 -15.42 1.96 -17.84
N ASP A 25 -14.97 1.28 -18.88
CA ASP A 25 -14.61 -0.15 -18.80
C ASP A 25 -13.25 -0.38 -18.14
N ASP A 26 -12.93 -1.66 -17.91
CA ASP A 26 -11.70 -2.07 -17.22
C ASP A 26 -10.44 -1.70 -18.01
N ALA A 27 -10.48 -1.81 -19.35
CA ALA A 27 -9.35 -1.46 -20.21
C ALA A 27 -9.02 0.03 -20.15
N HIS A 28 -10.06 0.87 -20.12
CA HIS A 28 -9.88 2.32 -20.00
C HIS A 28 -9.36 2.72 -18.62
N ARG A 29 -9.86 2.09 -17.55
CA ARG A 29 -9.36 2.27 -16.19
C ARG A 29 -7.88 1.89 -16.10
N GLU A 30 -7.50 0.70 -16.57
CA GLU A 30 -6.12 0.24 -16.56
C GLU A 30 -5.19 1.21 -17.30
N LYS A 31 -5.60 1.70 -18.47
CA LYS A 31 -4.83 2.68 -19.24
C LYS A 31 -4.59 3.97 -18.45
N ILE A 32 -5.64 4.53 -17.84
CA ILE A 32 -5.55 5.76 -17.03
C ILE A 32 -4.60 5.53 -15.85
N MET A 33 -4.83 4.48 -15.07
CA MET A 33 -4.07 4.21 -13.85
C MET A 33 -2.61 3.85 -14.16
N THR A 34 -2.36 3.13 -15.26
CA THR A 34 -1.00 2.83 -15.71
C THR A 34 -0.26 4.13 -16.09
N GLU A 35 -0.90 5.04 -16.84
CA GLU A 35 -0.27 6.32 -17.15
C GLU A 35 0.01 7.14 -15.89
N LEU A 36 -0.94 7.27 -14.97
CA LEU A 36 -0.76 8.04 -13.74
C LEU A 36 0.34 7.46 -12.86
N THR A 37 0.31 6.16 -12.62
CA THR A 37 1.27 5.46 -11.74
C THR A 37 2.69 5.48 -12.31
N SER A 38 2.85 5.49 -13.64
CA SER A 38 4.17 5.58 -14.29
C SER A 38 4.98 6.85 -13.93
N TYR A 39 4.34 7.87 -13.35
CA TYR A 39 5.01 9.09 -12.89
C TYR A 39 5.32 9.08 -11.39
N CYS A 40 4.93 8.03 -10.66
CA CYS A 40 5.06 7.96 -9.21
C CYS A 40 6.40 7.33 -8.79
N ASP A 41 6.96 7.85 -7.71
CA ASP A 41 8.16 7.31 -7.05
C ASP A 41 7.79 6.38 -5.88
N ILE A 42 6.62 6.61 -5.27
CA ILE A 42 6.12 5.87 -4.11
C ILE A 42 4.68 5.47 -4.41
N VAL A 43 4.38 4.18 -4.32
CA VAL A 43 3.06 3.63 -4.61
C VAL A 43 2.55 2.89 -3.39
N LEU A 44 1.44 3.36 -2.83
CA LEU A 44 0.67 2.69 -1.79
C LEU A 44 -0.55 2.01 -2.43
N GLY A 45 -0.85 0.83 -2.00
CA GLY A 45 -2.05 0.09 -2.37
C GLY A 45 -2.08 -1.27 -1.69
N ASN A 46 -3.24 -1.91 -1.69
CA ASN A 46 -3.36 -3.30 -1.27
C ASN A 46 -3.38 -4.24 -2.49
N GLU A 47 -3.49 -5.54 -2.25
CA GLU A 47 -3.55 -6.55 -3.31
C GLU A 47 -4.76 -6.38 -4.23
N GLU A 48 -5.91 -5.97 -3.68
CA GLU A 48 -7.12 -5.68 -4.47
C GLU A 48 -6.89 -4.49 -5.40
N ASP A 49 -6.23 -3.43 -4.92
CA ASP A 49 -5.90 -2.28 -5.74
C ASP A 49 -4.99 -2.66 -6.92
N ALA A 50 -3.97 -3.49 -6.68
CA ALA A 50 -3.04 -3.95 -7.70
C ALA A 50 -3.74 -4.85 -8.73
N GLU A 51 -4.59 -5.76 -8.28
CA GLU A 51 -5.37 -6.63 -9.15
C GLU A 51 -6.35 -5.82 -10.00
N MET A 52 -7.15 -4.97 -9.37
CA MET A 52 -8.23 -4.25 -10.04
C MET A 52 -7.71 -3.19 -11.01
N HIS A 53 -6.59 -2.53 -10.71
CA HIS A 53 -6.04 -1.51 -11.61
C HIS A 53 -5.13 -2.07 -12.68
N PHE A 54 -4.38 -3.15 -12.40
CA PHE A 54 -3.28 -3.59 -13.25
C PHE A 54 -3.28 -5.08 -13.58
N GLY A 55 -4.25 -5.85 -13.07
CA GLY A 55 -4.29 -7.30 -13.24
C GLY A 55 -3.18 -8.06 -12.50
N ILE A 56 -2.46 -7.39 -11.59
CA ILE A 56 -1.34 -7.97 -10.83
C ILE A 56 -1.88 -8.77 -9.66
N LYS A 57 -1.48 -10.06 -9.61
CA LYS A 57 -1.91 -11.01 -8.57
C LYS A 57 -0.70 -11.64 -7.89
N PRO A 58 -0.83 -12.06 -6.61
CA PRO A 58 0.20 -12.84 -5.96
C PRO A 58 0.48 -14.14 -6.73
N GLU A 59 1.75 -14.43 -6.98
CA GLU A 59 2.18 -15.67 -7.61
C GLU A 59 2.63 -16.69 -6.55
N GLY A 60 2.35 -17.97 -6.80
CA GLY A 60 2.92 -19.10 -6.05
C GLY A 60 2.26 -19.41 -4.70
N ILE A 61 1.16 -18.77 -4.33
CA ILE A 61 0.51 -18.99 -3.04
C ILE A 61 -0.87 -19.61 -3.24
N SER A 62 -1.04 -20.83 -2.70
CA SER A 62 -2.37 -21.41 -2.58
C SER A 62 -3.14 -20.70 -1.46
N VAL A 63 -4.38 -20.32 -1.73
CA VAL A 63 -5.31 -19.60 -0.84
C VAL A 63 -5.55 -20.29 0.53
N GLN A 64 -4.96 -21.46 0.76
CA GLN A 64 -5.17 -22.29 1.95
C GLN A 64 -4.20 -22.05 3.12
N THR A 65 -3.18 -21.22 2.94
CA THR A 65 -2.18 -20.98 3.99
C THR A 65 -2.54 -19.70 4.76
N GLN A 66 -3.01 -19.86 5.98
CA GLN A 66 -3.31 -18.74 6.90
C GLN A 66 -2.09 -18.49 7.80
N GLY A 67 -1.46 -17.31 7.69
CA GLY A 67 -0.36 -16.88 8.54
C GLY A 67 0.21 -15.53 8.12
N HIS A 68 0.87 -14.82 9.04
CA HIS A 68 1.50 -13.51 8.79
C HIS A 68 2.63 -13.63 7.74
N ASP A 69 3.46 -14.67 7.86
CA ASP A 69 4.63 -14.87 6.99
C ASP A 69 4.23 -15.17 5.55
N VAL A 70 3.17 -15.95 5.35
CA VAL A 70 2.64 -16.26 4.01
C VAL A 70 2.10 -15.02 3.31
N LYS A 71 1.50 -14.10 4.08
CA LYS A 71 1.04 -12.83 3.51
C LYS A 71 2.22 -11.97 3.07
N ALA A 72 3.29 -11.88 3.83
CA ALA A 72 4.46 -11.08 3.48
C ALA A 72 5.10 -11.54 2.15
N GLU A 73 5.25 -12.86 1.94
CA GLU A 73 5.77 -13.42 0.67
C GLU A 73 4.83 -13.14 -0.51
N ALA A 74 3.51 -13.24 -0.31
CA ALA A 74 2.52 -12.89 -1.33
C ALA A 74 2.66 -11.44 -1.77
N PHE A 75 2.81 -10.54 -0.81
CA PHE A 75 2.99 -9.12 -1.06
C PHE A 75 4.31 -8.81 -1.76
N LEU A 76 5.38 -9.53 -1.43
CA LEU A 76 6.65 -9.38 -2.12
C LEU A 76 6.52 -9.68 -3.62
N SER A 77 5.77 -10.72 -3.98
CA SER A 77 5.47 -11.03 -5.40
C SER A 77 4.74 -9.87 -6.07
N VAL A 78 3.69 -9.33 -5.45
CA VAL A 78 2.94 -8.17 -5.98
C VAL A 78 3.84 -6.94 -6.09
N CYS A 79 4.65 -6.64 -5.08
CA CYS A 79 5.57 -5.50 -5.09
C CYS A 79 6.60 -5.59 -6.22
N LYS A 80 7.17 -6.78 -6.47
CA LYS A 80 8.10 -7.01 -7.58
C LYS A 80 7.45 -6.77 -8.94
N GLN A 81 6.27 -7.37 -9.17
CA GLN A 81 5.51 -7.16 -10.40
C GLN A 81 5.15 -5.67 -10.60
N MET A 82 4.79 -4.96 -9.51
CA MET A 82 4.52 -3.52 -9.56
C MET A 82 5.75 -2.72 -9.98
N MET A 83 6.94 -3.03 -9.44
CA MET A 83 8.18 -2.34 -9.83
C MET A 83 8.64 -2.68 -11.25
N GLU A 84 8.39 -3.91 -11.72
CA GLU A 84 8.63 -4.30 -13.10
C GLU A 84 7.73 -3.51 -14.08
N LYS A 85 6.44 -3.39 -13.74
CA LYS A 85 5.48 -2.60 -14.55
C LYS A 85 5.77 -1.11 -14.47
N PHE A 86 6.25 -0.61 -13.32
CA PHE A 86 6.51 0.81 -13.05
C PHE A 86 7.97 1.07 -12.63
N PRO A 87 8.93 1.09 -13.58
CA PRO A 87 10.35 1.19 -13.27
C PRO A 87 10.77 2.49 -12.55
N LYS A 88 9.89 3.50 -12.52
CA LYS A 88 10.12 4.73 -11.76
C LYS A 88 9.82 4.58 -10.26
N ALA A 89 8.98 3.62 -9.89
CA ALA A 89 8.66 3.36 -8.50
C ALA A 89 9.90 2.92 -7.73
N LYS A 90 10.22 3.64 -6.68
CA LYS A 90 11.33 3.35 -5.77
C LYS A 90 10.89 2.60 -4.54
N LYS A 91 9.61 2.74 -4.18
CA LYS A 91 9.00 2.09 -3.03
C LYS A 91 7.57 1.70 -3.35
N VAL A 92 7.24 0.45 -3.06
CA VAL A 92 5.88 -0.08 -3.11
C VAL A 92 5.48 -0.49 -1.70
N ILE A 93 4.35 0.00 -1.24
CA ILE A 93 3.90 -0.17 0.14
C ILE A 93 2.50 -0.76 0.14
N THR A 94 2.24 -1.67 1.07
CA THR A 94 0.93 -2.28 1.26
C THR A 94 0.54 -2.31 2.73
N THR A 95 -0.70 -1.92 3.01
CA THR A 95 -1.30 -2.10 4.34
C THR A 95 -1.90 -3.49 4.44
N LEU A 96 -1.61 -4.20 5.54
CA LEU A 96 -2.12 -5.51 5.84
C LEU A 96 -3.23 -5.41 6.88
N ARG A 97 -4.47 -5.55 6.44
CA ARG A 97 -5.64 -5.50 7.33
C ARG A 97 -6.31 -6.86 7.42
N GLY A 98 -6.45 -7.37 8.65
CA GLY A 98 -7.37 -8.45 8.95
C GLY A 98 -8.60 -7.93 9.67
N SER A 99 -9.80 -8.33 9.25
CA SER A 99 -11.06 -7.97 9.93
C SER A 99 -11.52 -9.16 10.78
N ILE A 100 -11.52 -9.01 12.09
CA ILE A 100 -11.97 -10.03 13.03
C ILE A 100 -13.44 -9.79 13.41
N SER A 101 -13.78 -8.52 13.69
CA SER A 101 -15.16 -8.09 13.95
C SER A 101 -15.38 -6.64 13.52
N ALA A 102 -16.58 -6.13 13.76
CA ALA A 102 -16.91 -4.73 13.47
C ALA A 102 -16.03 -3.72 14.22
N SER A 103 -15.53 -4.05 15.41
CA SER A 103 -14.68 -3.20 16.25
C SER A 103 -13.27 -3.73 16.47
N HIS A 104 -12.91 -4.88 15.83
CA HIS A 104 -11.60 -5.51 16.01
C HIS A 104 -10.96 -5.85 14.67
N ASN A 105 -9.84 -5.20 14.37
CA ASN A 105 -9.02 -5.47 13.21
C ASN A 105 -7.57 -5.77 13.62
N THR A 106 -6.88 -6.54 12.79
CA THR A 106 -5.41 -6.54 12.80
C THR A 106 -4.90 -5.50 11.80
N TRP A 107 -3.74 -4.91 12.09
CA TRP A 107 -3.14 -3.89 11.27
C TRP A 107 -1.62 -4.01 11.23
N ALA A 108 -1.05 -4.04 10.04
CA ALA A 108 0.38 -4.06 9.80
C ALA A 108 0.68 -3.39 8.46
N GLY A 109 1.95 -3.24 8.12
CA GLY A 109 2.38 -2.73 6.83
C GLY A 109 3.61 -3.45 6.32
N VAL A 110 3.78 -3.46 5.00
CA VAL A 110 4.98 -3.91 4.31
C VAL A 110 5.43 -2.85 3.33
N LEU A 111 6.74 -2.72 3.16
CA LEU A 111 7.38 -1.82 2.21
C LEU A 111 8.48 -2.58 1.46
N TYR A 112 8.50 -2.45 0.15
CA TYR A 112 9.56 -2.97 -0.71
C TYR A 112 10.27 -1.81 -1.42
N ASP A 113 11.60 -1.71 -1.28
CA ASP A 113 12.44 -0.66 -1.85
C ASP A 113 13.13 -1.07 -3.17
N GLY A 114 12.76 -2.22 -3.72
CA GLY A 114 13.39 -2.84 -4.90
C GLY A 114 14.52 -3.81 -4.55
N LYS A 115 14.93 -3.91 -3.27
CA LYS A 115 15.97 -4.82 -2.78
C LYS A 115 15.53 -5.55 -1.53
N THR A 116 15.05 -4.81 -0.55
CA THR A 116 14.70 -5.28 0.78
C THR A 116 13.20 -5.15 0.99
N MET A 117 12.62 -6.19 1.59
CA MET A 117 11.25 -6.16 2.11
C MET A 117 11.32 -5.83 3.60
N TYR A 118 10.62 -4.77 3.99
CA TYR A 118 10.42 -4.35 5.36
C TYR A 118 9.00 -4.71 5.78
N ASP A 119 8.83 -5.18 7.00
CA ASP A 119 7.52 -5.48 7.58
C ASP A 119 7.43 -4.95 9.02
N THR A 120 6.22 -4.77 9.51
CA THR A 120 5.97 -4.28 10.86
C THR A 120 5.36 -5.36 11.75
N THR A 121 5.47 -5.16 13.06
CA THR A 121 4.64 -5.89 14.01
C THR A 121 3.16 -5.73 13.66
N GLN A 122 2.41 -6.82 13.77
CA GLN A 122 0.96 -6.79 13.60
C GLN A 122 0.29 -6.28 14.87
N TYR A 123 -0.36 -5.14 14.79
CA TYR A 123 -1.14 -4.57 15.88
C TYR A 123 -2.55 -5.15 15.92
N GLN A 124 -3.09 -5.27 17.14
CA GLN A 124 -4.49 -5.60 17.40
C GLN A 124 -5.22 -4.30 17.76
N ILE A 125 -6.18 -3.89 16.95
CA ILE A 125 -7.01 -2.71 17.23
C ILE A 125 -8.37 -3.23 17.67
N THR A 126 -8.60 -3.28 18.98
CA THR A 126 -9.76 -3.94 19.60
C THR A 126 -10.98 -3.05 19.76
N ASP A 127 -10.78 -1.74 19.83
CA ASP A 127 -11.84 -0.75 20.10
C ASP A 127 -11.82 0.35 19.04
N ILE A 128 -12.21 -0.02 17.82
CA ILE A 128 -12.24 0.93 16.71
C ILE A 128 -13.39 1.92 16.90
N VAL A 129 -13.04 3.21 17.00
CA VAL A 129 -13.99 4.33 17.07
C VAL A 129 -14.40 4.76 15.67
N ASP A 130 -13.41 5.00 14.79
CA ASP A 130 -13.66 5.36 13.40
C ASP A 130 -12.61 4.77 12.45
N ARG A 131 -13.07 4.21 11.34
CA ARG A 131 -12.21 3.61 10.28
C ARG A 131 -11.88 4.57 9.16
N VAL A 132 -12.63 5.66 9.03
CA VAL A 132 -12.44 6.62 7.94
C VAL A 132 -11.10 7.32 8.10
N GLY A 133 -10.32 7.40 7.02
CA GLY A 133 -8.99 8.03 7.04
C GLY A 133 -7.86 7.14 7.60
N GLY A 134 -8.09 5.84 7.86
CA GLY A 134 -7.02 4.92 8.27
C GLY A 134 -5.90 4.83 7.23
N GLY A 135 -6.23 4.70 5.94
CA GLY A 135 -5.26 4.75 4.84
C GLY A 135 -4.60 6.12 4.69
N ASP A 136 -5.37 7.20 4.82
CA ASP A 136 -4.84 8.57 4.70
C ASP A 136 -3.83 8.88 5.83
N SER A 137 -4.13 8.45 7.06
CA SER A 137 -3.22 8.62 8.20
C SER A 137 -1.97 7.75 8.08
N PHE A 138 -2.09 6.54 7.51
CA PHE A 138 -0.95 5.71 7.17
C PHE A 138 -0.05 6.43 6.16
N MET A 139 -0.63 6.91 5.05
CA MET A 139 0.14 7.60 4.00
C MET A 139 0.78 8.89 4.51
N GLY A 140 0.05 9.68 5.32
CA GLY A 140 0.59 10.88 5.96
C GLY A 140 1.75 10.55 6.90
N GLY A 141 1.62 9.52 7.73
CA GLY A 141 2.68 9.02 8.60
C GLY A 141 3.88 8.49 7.83
N LEU A 142 3.66 7.77 6.72
CA LEU A 142 4.72 7.27 5.85
C LEU A 142 5.50 8.42 5.21
N ILE A 143 4.83 9.41 4.64
CA ILE A 143 5.48 10.58 4.03
C ILE A 143 6.32 11.31 5.07
N TYR A 144 5.77 11.55 6.27
CA TYR A 144 6.52 12.16 7.37
C TYR A 144 7.75 11.33 7.72
N GLY A 145 7.59 10.02 7.91
CA GLY A 145 8.68 9.11 8.26
C GLY A 145 9.79 9.10 7.21
N LEU A 146 9.46 8.99 5.93
CA LEU A 146 10.44 9.00 4.83
C LEU A 146 11.20 10.34 4.71
N LEU A 147 10.56 11.45 5.05
CA LEU A 147 11.22 12.77 5.06
C LEU A 147 12.10 12.97 6.30
N LYS A 148 11.65 12.48 7.45
CA LYS A 148 12.35 12.64 8.73
C LYS A 148 13.51 11.65 8.89
N TYR A 149 13.38 10.45 8.34
CA TYR A 149 14.32 9.35 8.45
C TYR A 149 14.67 8.80 7.05
N PRO A 150 15.34 9.59 6.18
CA PRO A 150 15.51 9.27 4.77
C PRO A 150 16.29 7.97 4.51
N ASP A 151 17.11 7.55 5.46
CA ASP A 151 17.96 6.36 5.37
C ASP A 151 17.43 5.17 6.20
N ASN A 152 16.19 5.25 6.69
CA ASN A 152 15.61 4.22 7.56
C ASN A 152 14.15 3.93 7.20
N ASP A 153 13.95 3.13 6.16
CA ASP A 153 12.64 2.75 5.65
C ASP A 153 11.82 1.94 6.66
N GLN A 154 12.48 1.10 7.48
CA GLN A 154 11.81 0.37 8.55
C GLN A 154 11.15 1.34 9.55
N HIS A 155 11.90 2.34 10.01
CA HIS A 155 11.37 3.29 10.98
C HIS A 155 10.24 4.14 10.39
N ALA A 156 10.35 4.52 9.11
CA ALA A 156 9.28 5.24 8.41
C ALA A 156 8.00 4.40 8.30
N LEU A 157 8.15 3.11 8.03
CA LEU A 157 7.02 2.16 7.95
C LEU A 157 6.37 1.93 9.33
N ASP A 158 7.19 1.71 10.37
CA ASP A 158 6.70 1.55 11.75
C ASP A 158 5.92 2.77 12.22
N PHE A 159 6.44 3.98 11.91
CA PHE A 159 5.75 5.23 12.21
C PHE A 159 4.39 5.34 11.49
N ALA A 160 4.32 4.95 10.22
CA ALA A 160 3.09 4.98 9.42
C ALA A 160 2.01 4.05 10.00
N VAL A 161 2.40 2.82 10.37
CA VAL A 161 1.49 1.85 10.98
C VAL A 161 0.99 2.36 12.34
N ALA A 162 1.88 2.88 13.18
CA ALA A 162 1.52 3.42 14.49
C ALA A 162 0.54 4.61 14.36
N ALA A 163 0.81 5.55 13.45
CA ALA A 163 -0.06 6.70 13.20
C ALA A 163 -1.46 6.24 12.75
N SER A 164 -1.54 5.25 11.87
CA SER A 164 -2.80 4.70 11.41
C SER A 164 -3.54 3.94 12.52
N CYS A 165 -2.84 3.18 13.35
CA CYS A 165 -3.44 2.50 14.51
C CYS A 165 -4.08 3.52 15.47
N LEU A 166 -3.36 4.59 15.82
CA LEU A 166 -3.87 5.66 16.67
C LEU A 166 -5.11 6.33 16.07
N LYS A 167 -5.13 6.57 14.74
CA LYS A 167 -6.30 7.14 14.05
C LYS A 167 -7.56 6.31 14.29
N HIS A 168 -7.47 5.01 14.34
CA HIS A 168 -8.65 4.15 14.55
C HIS A 168 -9.27 4.27 15.94
N THR A 169 -8.56 4.87 16.90
CA THR A 169 -8.99 5.03 18.31
C THR A 169 -9.59 6.41 18.62
N ILE A 170 -9.69 7.28 17.63
CA ILE A 170 -10.22 8.65 17.75
C ILE A 170 -11.30 8.93 16.72
#